data_143de1b0ed99a23427c350cf187e66dd
#
_entry.id   143de1b0ed99a23427c350cf187e66dd
#
_cell.length_a   1.000
_cell.length_b   1.000
_cell.length_c   1.000
_cell.angle_alpha   90.00
_cell.angle_beta   90.00
_cell.angle_gamma   90.00
#
_symmetry.space_group_name_H-M   'P 1'
#
loop_
_entity.id
_entity.type
_entity.pdbx_description
1 polymer ?
#
loop_
_entity_poly.entity_id
_entity_poly.type
_entity_poly.pdbx_seq_one_letter_code
_entity_poly.pdbx_strand_id
1 'polypeptide(L)'
;MQVFDNDKITTKQTIYLLINATIGVGILMLPHTLAQEAGQNGWMLLITGGLFNFIGSYFVAQLAKKSTSMNALDMSDIFFGKAISFLIKIFYFLYFSIITVTVIQIFSEAINNFLLRHTPKEFVVICFILISAYLIRVGVEALARTCYILTPYWVIPCILIHLLSISRADFTRLLPLFDIPIEKFFTGSYKVLFSLVGFEILLLIGPNLKNPNKTVKIVLSSNLFTVIFYIFITIMIFSCLGLEEAKIFKWPCFELSKRIIVPGEFLERIDALAISLWIITVFTTISSYYFAASTCLKSLLRLEELGLSVDMVFPIIFLLSLIPKNMEEIEVWLSFAEMLTLPACFIIPFVYYILLKIKKT
;
A
#
# COMPACT_ATOMS: atom_id res chain seq x y z
N MET A 1 12.79 -20.64 -22.08
CA MET A 1 11.94 -19.72 -21.28
C MET A 1 11.84 -18.45 -22.12
N GLN A 2 10.67 -18.14 -22.71
CA GLN A 2 10.51 -16.94 -23.52
C GLN A 2 10.70 -15.73 -22.60
N VAL A 3 11.79 -14.99 -22.81
CA VAL A 3 11.99 -13.66 -22.22
C VAL A 3 10.83 -12.81 -22.72
N PHE A 4 9.98 -12.32 -21.82
CA PHE A 4 8.87 -11.45 -22.19
C PHE A 4 9.44 -10.22 -22.88
N ASP A 5 9.08 -10.08 -24.14
CA ASP A 5 9.59 -9.05 -25.04
C ASP A 5 9.07 -7.70 -24.52
N ASN A 6 9.99 -6.84 -24.01
CA ASN A 6 9.80 -5.44 -23.67
C ASN A 6 9.40 -5.01 -22.25
N ASP A 7 9.12 -5.87 -21.28
CA ASP A 7 8.75 -5.49 -19.87
C ASP A 7 7.84 -4.22 -19.80
N LYS A 8 6.81 -4.17 -20.68
CA LYS A 8 5.89 -3.04 -20.84
C LYS A 8 4.52 -3.32 -20.26
N ILE A 9 4.02 -2.40 -19.43
CA ILE A 9 2.73 -2.50 -18.76
C ILE A 9 1.68 -1.54 -19.33
N THR A 10 0.44 -2.01 -19.40
CA THR A 10 -0.70 -1.23 -19.88
C THR A 10 -1.23 -0.29 -18.78
N THR A 11 -1.99 0.73 -19.17
CA THR A 11 -2.67 1.65 -18.23
C THR A 11 -3.50 0.92 -17.18
N LYS A 12 -4.24 -0.13 -17.57
CA LYS A 12 -5.05 -0.92 -16.63
C LYS A 12 -4.17 -1.69 -15.65
N GLN A 13 -3.16 -2.40 -16.12
CA GLN A 13 -2.22 -3.11 -15.26
C GLN A 13 -1.55 -2.18 -14.25
N THR A 14 -1.17 -0.97 -14.68
CA THR A 14 -0.57 0.03 -13.77
C THR A 14 -1.57 0.51 -12.71
N ILE A 15 -2.84 0.76 -13.08
CA ILE A 15 -3.88 1.13 -12.10
C ILE A 15 -4.02 0.05 -11.02
N TYR A 16 -4.14 -1.22 -11.44
CA TYR A 16 -4.27 -2.35 -10.51
C TYR A 16 -3.01 -2.57 -9.67
N LEU A 17 -1.82 -2.34 -10.23
CA LEU A 17 -0.56 -2.38 -9.47
C LEU A 17 -0.58 -1.34 -8.35
N LEU A 18 -0.96 -0.08 -8.63
CA LEU A 18 -1.03 0.97 -7.60
C LEU A 18 -2.12 0.68 -6.56
N ILE A 19 -3.29 0.17 -6.96
CA ILE A 19 -4.34 -0.24 -6.02
C ILE A 19 -3.80 -1.31 -5.05
N ASN A 20 -3.13 -2.35 -5.56
CA ASN A 20 -2.58 -3.42 -4.73
C ASN A 20 -1.36 -2.98 -3.90
N ALA A 21 -0.60 -2.00 -4.36
CA ALA A 21 0.46 -1.39 -3.55
C ALA A 21 -0.12 -0.62 -2.36
N THR A 22 -1.25 0.07 -2.54
CA THR A 22 -1.91 0.88 -1.52
C THR A 22 -2.75 0.02 -0.56
N ILE A 23 -3.58 -0.90 -1.10
CA ILE A 23 -4.51 -1.70 -0.30
C ILE A 23 -3.81 -2.98 0.18
N GLY A 24 -3.08 -2.86 1.27
CA GLY A 24 -2.40 -3.98 1.93
C GLY A 24 -2.87 -4.14 3.37
N VAL A 25 -1.99 -3.86 4.31
CA VAL A 25 -2.30 -3.89 5.75
C VAL A 25 -3.15 -2.69 6.20
N GLY A 26 -3.12 -1.59 5.45
CA GLY A 26 -3.88 -0.38 5.76
C GLY A 26 -5.38 -0.65 5.93
N ILE A 27 -6.00 -1.47 5.09
CA ILE A 27 -7.43 -1.78 5.16
C ILE A 27 -7.86 -2.36 6.52
N LEU A 28 -6.98 -3.08 7.21
CA LEU A 28 -7.30 -3.72 8.48
C LEU A 28 -7.27 -2.75 9.66
N MET A 29 -6.24 -1.89 9.69
CA MET A 29 -5.97 -0.99 10.81
C MET A 29 -6.67 0.37 10.64
N LEU A 30 -6.93 0.77 9.39
CA LEU A 30 -7.46 2.09 9.07
C LEU A 30 -8.78 2.43 9.77
N PRO A 31 -9.80 1.56 9.85
CA PRO A 31 -11.03 1.89 10.59
C PRO A 31 -10.79 2.12 12.08
N HIS A 32 -9.84 1.41 12.70
CA HIS A 32 -9.41 1.64 14.07
C HIS A 32 -8.80 3.05 14.23
N THR A 33 -7.83 3.39 13.37
CA THR A 33 -7.19 4.72 13.38
C THR A 33 -8.20 5.84 13.17
N LEU A 34 -9.12 5.68 12.21
CA LEU A 34 -10.17 6.65 11.92
C LEU A 34 -11.13 6.84 13.10
N ALA A 35 -11.49 5.75 13.81
CA ALA A 35 -12.33 5.80 15.00
C ALA A 35 -11.66 6.57 16.14
N GLN A 36 -10.35 6.40 16.33
CA GLN A 36 -9.57 7.13 17.33
C GLN A 36 -9.41 8.62 17.01
N GLU A 37 -9.15 8.96 15.74
CA GLU A 37 -8.84 10.33 15.32
C GLU A 37 -10.08 11.23 15.22
N ALA A 38 -11.19 10.73 14.68
CA ALA A 38 -12.37 11.54 14.36
C ALA A 38 -13.71 10.88 14.71
N GLY A 39 -13.69 9.83 15.51
CA GLY A 39 -14.91 9.15 15.93
C GLY A 39 -15.73 8.64 14.74
N GLN A 40 -17.05 8.72 14.83
CA GLN A 40 -18.00 8.29 13.79
C GLN A 40 -17.83 9.01 12.45
N ASN A 41 -17.19 10.18 12.44
CA ASN A 41 -16.92 10.98 11.25
C ASN A 41 -15.55 10.67 10.61
N GLY A 42 -14.81 9.66 11.08
CA GLY A 42 -13.49 9.26 10.58
C GLY A 42 -13.45 9.02 9.08
N TRP A 43 -14.55 8.54 8.47
CA TRP A 43 -14.66 8.35 7.02
C TRP A 43 -14.41 9.65 6.20
N MET A 44 -14.66 10.83 6.80
CA MET A 44 -14.41 12.13 6.14
C MET A 44 -12.92 12.41 5.99
N LEU A 45 -12.08 11.89 6.91
CA LEU A 45 -10.62 12.01 6.80
C LEU A 45 -10.08 11.29 5.57
N LEU A 46 -10.80 10.30 5.05
CA LEU A 46 -10.43 9.62 3.79
C LEU A 46 -10.64 10.51 2.57
N ILE A 47 -11.66 11.37 2.58
CA ILE A 47 -11.90 12.32 1.50
C ILE A 47 -10.77 13.35 1.46
N THR A 48 -10.43 13.95 2.59
CA THR A 48 -9.37 14.95 2.67
C THR A 48 -7.99 14.35 2.49
N GLY A 49 -7.70 13.22 3.13
CA GLY A 49 -6.48 12.46 2.89
C GLY A 49 -6.33 12.07 1.43
N GLY A 50 -7.42 11.66 0.76
CA GLY A 50 -7.45 11.37 -0.67
C GLY A 50 -7.15 12.59 -1.56
N LEU A 51 -7.64 13.78 -1.20
CA LEU A 51 -7.31 15.03 -1.90
C LEU A 51 -5.82 15.38 -1.72
N PHE A 52 -5.28 15.28 -0.51
CA PHE A 52 -3.84 15.47 -0.28
C PHE A 52 -3.02 14.42 -1.04
N ASN A 53 -3.43 13.16 -0.99
CA ASN A 53 -2.78 12.08 -1.72
C ASN A 53 -2.75 12.34 -3.23
N PHE A 54 -3.83 12.88 -3.79
CA PHE A 54 -3.89 13.26 -5.20
C PHE A 54 -2.85 14.35 -5.55
N ILE A 55 -2.59 15.32 -4.66
CA ILE A 55 -1.58 16.36 -4.89
C ILE A 55 -0.19 15.73 -5.03
N GLY A 56 0.23 14.86 -4.09
CA GLY A 56 1.51 14.16 -4.17
C GLY A 56 1.62 13.25 -5.39
N SER A 57 0.58 12.45 -5.63
CA SER A 57 0.53 11.54 -6.77
C SER A 57 0.54 12.25 -8.13
N TYR A 58 0.01 13.47 -8.21
CA TYR A 58 0.09 14.30 -9.41
C TYR A 58 1.55 14.66 -9.76
N PHE A 59 2.37 15.06 -8.78
CA PHE A 59 3.78 15.34 -9.03
C PHE A 59 4.53 14.09 -9.49
N VAL A 60 4.29 12.96 -8.83
CA VAL A 60 4.85 11.66 -9.21
C VAL A 60 4.42 11.27 -10.64
N ALA A 61 3.15 11.47 -11.00
CA ALA A 61 2.64 11.19 -12.34
C ALA A 61 3.32 12.07 -13.41
N GLN A 62 3.60 13.35 -13.12
CA GLN A 62 4.31 14.23 -14.05
C GLN A 62 5.78 13.81 -14.24
N LEU A 63 6.45 13.35 -13.17
CA LEU A 63 7.79 12.81 -13.25
C LEU A 63 7.81 11.51 -14.06
N ALA A 64 6.93 10.56 -13.76
CA ALA A 64 6.81 9.30 -14.48
C ALA A 64 6.49 9.49 -15.98
N LYS A 65 5.68 10.51 -16.31
CA LYS A 65 5.41 10.89 -17.71
C LYS A 65 6.67 11.25 -18.47
N LYS A 66 7.67 11.83 -17.81
CA LYS A 66 8.95 12.23 -18.41
C LYS A 66 10.00 11.14 -18.34
N SER A 67 9.84 10.16 -17.49
CA SER A 67 10.75 9.05 -17.25
C SER A 67 10.53 7.92 -18.27
N THR A 68 10.68 8.20 -19.56
CA THR A 68 10.39 7.20 -20.62
C THR A 68 11.55 6.30 -20.98
N SER A 69 12.79 6.78 -20.83
CA SER A 69 14.02 6.04 -21.12
C SER A 69 14.73 5.50 -19.89
N MET A 70 14.59 6.19 -18.76
CA MET A 70 15.16 5.80 -17.46
C MET A 70 14.18 6.16 -16.35
N ASN A 71 14.24 5.47 -15.22
CA ASN A 71 13.36 5.76 -14.10
C ASN A 71 13.67 7.13 -13.46
N ALA A 72 12.75 7.67 -12.64
CA ALA A 72 12.92 8.99 -12.05
C ALA A 72 14.14 9.09 -11.10
N LEU A 73 14.54 7.98 -10.46
CA LEU A 73 15.74 7.97 -9.61
C LEU A 73 17.03 8.07 -10.42
N ASP A 74 17.12 7.43 -11.59
CA ASP A 74 18.29 7.56 -12.47
C ASP A 74 18.32 8.95 -13.12
N MET A 75 17.16 9.50 -13.48
CA MET A 75 17.06 10.89 -13.94
C MET A 75 17.52 11.89 -12.88
N SER A 76 17.45 11.57 -11.58
CA SER A 76 17.89 12.48 -10.52
C SER A 76 19.39 12.84 -10.61
N ASP A 77 20.24 11.96 -11.18
CA ASP A 77 21.66 12.26 -11.45
C ASP A 77 21.84 13.50 -12.33
N ILE A 78 20.91 13.72 -13.28
CA ILE A 78 20.93 14.84 -14.23
C ILE A 78 20.45 16.15 -13.56
N PHE A 79 19.47 16.06 -12.68
CA PHE A 79 18.81 17.24 -12.09
C PHE A 79 19.48 17.73 -10.81
N PHE A 80 19.88 16.83 -9.93
CA PHE A 80 20.44 17.15 -8.63
C PHE A 80 21.96 16.97 -8.55
N GLY A 81 22.57 16.34 -9.58
CA GLY A 81 23.98 15.92 -9.54
C GLY A 81 24.19 14.63 -8.74
N LYS A 82 25.36 13.99 -8.94
CA LYS A 82 25.64 12.63 -8.44
C LYS A 82 25.54 12.48 -6.92
N ALA A 83 26.00 13.47 -6.16
CA ALA A 83 26.03 13.39 -4.69
C ALA A 83 24.61 13.41 -4.08
N ILE A 84 23.78 14.39 -4.47
CA ILE A 84 22.41 14.51 -3.96
C ILE A 84 21.56 13.34 -4.47
N SER A 85 21.71 12.94 -5.74
CA SER A 85 21.00 11.78 -6.30
C SER A 85 21.32 10.50 -5.54
N PHE A 86 22.58 10.29 -5.15
CA PHE A 86 22.98 9.13 -4.35
C PHE A 86 22.24 9.11 -2.99
N LEU A 87 22.12 10.25 -2.31
CA LEU A 87 21.34 10.35 -1.06
C LEU A 87 19.85 10.09 -1.28
N ILE A 88 19.27 10.60 -2.39
CA ILE A 88 17.88 10.35 -2.74
C ILE A 88 17.65 8.84 -2.99
N LYS A 89 18.54 8.17 -3.70
CA LYS A 89 18.46 6.72 -3.99
C LYS A 89 18.55 5.89 -2.71
N ILE A 90 19.47 6.23 -1.77
CA ILE A 90 19.56 5.58 -0.46
C ILE A 90 18.26 5.81 0.33
N PHE A 91 17.76 7.04 0.36
CA PHE A 91 16.53 7.38 1.08
C PHE A 91 15.34 6.54 0.58
N TYR A 92 15.12 6.44 -0.74
CA TYR A 92 14.05 5.62 -1.30
C TYR A 92 14.27 4.13 -1.07
N PHE A 93 15.51 3.65 -1.14
CA PHE A 93 15.84 2.26 -0.79
C PHE A 93 15.45 1.91 0.64
N LEU A 94 15.82 2.77 1.60
CA LEU A 94 15.46 2.58 3.01
C LEU A 94 13.94 2.70 3.22
N TYR A 95 13.31 3.70 2.62
CA TYR A 95 11.86 3.90 2.69
C TYR A 95 11.08 2.66 2.23
N PHE A 96 11.35 2.16 1.03
CA PHE A 96 10.65 0.98 0.50
C PHE A 96 10.99 -0.30 1.28
N SER A 97 12.21 -0.44 1.77
CA SER A 97 12.60 -1.58 2.61
C SER A 97 11.87 -1.57 3.95
N ILE A 98 11.78 -0.42 4.61
CA ILE A 98 11.07 -0.26 5.89
C ILE A 98 9.59 -0.55 5.72
N ILE A 99 8.93 -0.04 4.67
CA ILE A 99 7.52 -0.37 4.40
C ILE A 99 7.36 -1.86 4.17
N THR A 100 8.22 -2.49 3.36
CA THR A 100 8.16 -3.93 3.10
C THR A 100 8.23 -4.73 4.41
N VAL A 101 9.19 -4.40 5.28
CA VAL A 101 9.36 -5.04 6.60
C VAL A 101 8.13 -4.82 7.48
N THR A 102 7.63 -3.58 7.57
CA THR A 102 6.47 -3.25 8.40
C THR A 102 5.22 -3.99 7.94
N VAL A 103 4.96 -4.05 6.63
CA VAL A 103 3.83 -4.78 6.05
C VAL A 103 3.93 -6.28 6.34
N ILE A 104 5.11 -6.89 6.17
CA ILE A 104 5.34 -8.31 6.46
C ILE A 104 5.11 -8.59 7.95
N GLN A 105 5.57 -7.73 8.83
CA GLN A 105 5.45 -7.91 10.28
C GLN A 105 4.00 -7.78 10.77
N ILE A 106 3.28 -6.75 10.35
CA ILE A 106 1.85 -6.61 10.68
C ILE A 106 1.07 -7.85 10.18
N PHE A 107 1.40 -8.31 8.98
CA PHE A 107 0.77 -9.49 8.41
C PHE A 107 1.08 -10.77 9.19
N SER A 108 2.35 -11.03 9.51
CA SER A 108 2.74 -12.24 10.25
C SER A 108 2.12 -12.26 11.64
N GLU A 109 2.02 -11.11 12.31
CA GLU A 109 1.34 -10.98 13.59
C GLU A 109 -0.15 -11.31 13.48
N ALA A 110 -0.83 -10.76 12.47
CA ALA A 110 -2.25 -11.04 12.26
C ALA A 110 -2.50 -12.51 11.91
N ILE A 111 -1.70 -13.11 11.02
CA ILE A 111 -1.82 -14.54 10.66
C ILE A 111 -1.61 -15.43 11.88
N ASN A 112 -0.63 -15.15 12.73
CA ASN A 112 -0.41 -15.91 13.95
C ASN A 112 -1.57 -15.82 14.93
N ASN A 113 -2.16 -14.63 15.07
CA ASN A 113 -3.29 -14.46 15.99
C ASN A 113 -4.58 -15.15 15.51
N PHE A 114 -4.82 -15.23 14.20
CA PHE A 114 -6.11 -15.69 13.66
C PHE A 114 -6.08 -17.09 13.05
N LEU A 115 -4.97 -17.52 12.40
CA LEU A 115 -4.90 -18.77 11.64
C LEU A 115 -3.82 -19.73 12.15
N LEU A 116 -2.60 -19.25 12.31
CA LEU A 116 -1.41 -20.10 12.50
C LEU A 116 -0.78 -19.92 13.88
N ARG A 117 -1.55 -20.10 14.94
CA ARG A 117 -1.15 -19.84 16.34
C ARG A 117 0.11 -20.60 16.81
N HIS A 118 0.45 -21.71 16.18
CA HIS A 118 1.59 -22.57 16.54
C HIS A 118 2.73 -22.51 15.52
N THR A 119 2.61 -21.69 14.46
CA THR A 119 3.65 -21.54 13.43
C THR A 119 4.56 -20.38 13.83
N PRO A 120 5.90 -20.59 13.83
CA PRO A 120 6.83 -19.49 14.06
C PRO A 120 6.62 -18.35 13.04
N LYS A 121 6.66 -17.09 13.51
CA LYS A 121 6.47 -15.91 12.64
C LYS A 121 7.51 -15.86 11.52
N GLU A 122 8.75 -16.26 11.82
CA GLU A 122 9.86 -16.28 10.89
C GLU A 122 9.59 -17.16 9.68
N PHE A 123 8.84 -18.27 9.88
CA PHE A 123 8.45 -19.15 8.78
C PHE A 123 7.46 -18.47 7.83
N VAL A 124 6.48 -17.73 8.37
CA VAL A 124 5.54 -16.93 7.56
C VAL A 124 6.30 -15.86 6.79
N VAL A 125 7.18 -15.13 7.47
CA VAL A 125 8.01 -14.06 6.89
C VAL A 125 8.84 -14.58 5.71
N ILE A 126 9.62 -15.68 5.91
CA ILE A 126 10.50 -16.19 4.85
C ILE A 126 9.70 -16.70 3.64
N CYS A 127 8.56 -17.36 3.86
CA CYS A 127 7.70 -17.81 2.77
C CYS A 127 7.21 -16.66 1.91
N PHE A 128 6.75 -15.54 2.53
CA PHE A 128 6.28 -14.38 1.79
C PHE A 128 7.39 -13.66 1.04
N ILE A 129 8.58 -13.53 1.63
CA ILE A 129 9.73 -12.93 0.95
C ILE A 129 10.14 -13.79 -0.25
N LEU A 130 10.20 -15.14 -0.10
CA LEU A 130 10.57 -16.05 -1.17
C LEU A 130 9.59 -16.01 -2.35
N ILE A 131 8.27 -16.07 -2.08
CA ILE A 131 7.25 -16.03 -3.12
C ILE A 131 7.26 -14.67 -3.83
N SER A 132 7.43 -13.59 -3.08
CA SER A 132 7.54 -12.24 -3.64
C SER A 132 8.82 -12.08 -4.47
N ALA A 133 9.97 -12.57 -3.98
CA ALA A 133 11.24 -12.57 -4.73
C ALA A 133 11.10 -13.33 -6.06
N TYR A 134 10.48 -14.51 -6.04
CA TYR A 134 10.23 -15.30 -7.23
C TYR A 134 9.42 -14.52 -8.28
N LEU A 135 8.34 -13.84 -7.85
CA LEU A 135 7.52 -13.03 -8.74
C LEU A 135 8.27 -11.85 -9.35
N ILE A 136 8.97 -11.06 -8.51
CA ILE A 136 9.57 -9.81 -8.96
C ILE A 136 10.88 -9.99 -9.73
N ARG A 137 11.55 -11.14 -9.61
CA ARG A 137 12.73 -11.48 -10.45
C ARG A 137 12.41 -11.51 -11.94
N VAL A 138 11.16 -11.77 -12.30
CA VAL A 138 10.70 -11.80 -13.70
C VAL A 138 10.54 -10.39 -14.28
N GLY A 139 10.35 -9.37 -13.43
CA GLY A 139 10.19 -7.97 -13.82
C GLY A 139 8.82 -7.38 -13.48
N VAL A 140 8.66 -6.09 -13.76
CA VAL A 140 7.46 -5.33 -13.42
C VAL A 140 6.22 -5.79 -14.19
N GLU A 141 6.39 -6.32 -15.39
CA GLU A 141 5.27 -6.82 -16.17
C GLU A 141 4.59 -8.02 -15.50
N ALA A 142 5.39 -8.96 -14.97
CA ALA A 142 4.87 -10.11 -14.22
C ALA A 142 4.11 -9.65 -12.96
N LEU A 143 4.69 -8.72 -12.19
CA LEU A 143 4.07 -8.14 -11.01
C LEU A 143 2.74 -7.45 -11.36
N ALA A 144 2.71 -6.59 -12.37
CA ALA A 144 1.53 -5.84 -12.77
C ALA A 144 0.42 -6.73 -13.34
N ARG A 145 0.77 -7.81 -14.06
CA ARG A 145 -0.18 -8.84 -14.52
C ARG A 145 -0.78 -9.62 -13.35
N THR A 146 0.05 -9.99 -12.38
CA THR A 146 -0.40 -10.67 -11.17
C THR A 146 -1.38 -9.80 -10.39
N CYS A 147 -1.06 -8.51 -10.17
CA CYS A 147 -1.97 -7.55 -9.55
C CYS A 147 -3.29 -7.42 -10.33
N TYR A 148 -3.23 -7.33 -11.66
CA TYR A 148 -4.41 -7.23 -12.51
C TYR A 148 -5.33 -8.45 -12.40
N ILE A 149 -4.76 -9.66 -12.37
CA ILE A 149 -5.52 -10.90 -12.25
C ILE A 149 -6.09 -11.07 -10.85
N LEU A 150 -5.29 -10.83 -9.81
CA LEU A 150 -5.68 -11.10 -8.42
C LEU A 150 -6.66 -10.08 -7.84
N THR A 151 -6.69 -8.85 -8.33
CA THR A 151 -7.56 -7.79 -7.77
C THR A 151 -9.05 -8.18 -7.74
N PRO A 152 -9.68 -8.68 -8.80
CA PRO A 152 -11.08 -9.09 -8.73
C PRO A 152 -11.35 -10.20 -7.71
N TYR A 153 -10.39 -11.10 -7.51
CA TYR A 153 -10.53 -12.25 -6.60
C TYR A 153 -10.53 -11.85 -5.12
N TRP A 154 -9.98 -10.70 -4.75
CA TRP A 154 -10.08 -10.21 -3.38
C TRP A 154 -11.10 -9.07 -3.24
N VAL A 155 -11.25 -8.18 -4.23
CA VAL A 155 -12.18 -7.04 -4.15
C VAL A 155 -13.63 -7.51 -4.09
N ILE A 156 -14.03 -8.39 -5.03
CA ILE A 156 -15.42 -8.83 -5.12
C ILE A 156 -15.86 -9.56 -3.84
N PRO A 157 -15.14 -10.59 -3.36
CA PRO A 157 -15.54 -11.25 -2.10
C PRO A 157 -15.46 -10.33 -0.89
N CYS A 158 -14.48 -9.41 -0.82
CA CYS A 158 -14.41 -8.45 0.27
C CYS A 158 -15.67 -7.57 0.33
N ILE A 159 -16.12 -7.04 -0.82
CA ILE A 159 -17.39 -6.29 -0.90
C ILE A 159 -18.56 -7.17 -0.49
N LEU A 160 -18.64 -8.41 -0.98
CA LEU A 160 -19.73 -9.32 -0.64
C LEU A 160 -19.78 -9.64 0.86
N ILE A 161 -18.64 -9.91 1.50
CA ILE A 161 -18.56 -10.15 2.95
C ILE A 161 -19.12 -8.95 3.72
N HIS A 162 -18.75 -7.72 3.36
CA HIS A 162 -19.26 -6.53 4.02
C HIS A 162 -20.75 -6.28 3.72
N LEU A 163 -21.22 -6.59 2.52
CA LEU A 163 -22.64 -6.51 2.18
C LEU A 163 -23.49 -7.54 2.94
N LEU A 164 -22.96 -8.74 3.23
CA LEU A 164 -23.64 -9.72 4.07
C LEU A 164 -23.85 -9.22 5.51
N SER A 165 -23.03 -8.28 6.00
CA SER A 165 -23.20 -7.67 7.30
C SER A 165 -24.26 -6.54 7.34
N ILE A 166 -24.84 -6.14 6.19
CA ILE A 166 -25.78 -5.01 6.09
C ILE A 166 -27.06 -5.23 6.93
N SER A 167 -27.48 -6.46 7.11
CA SER A 167 -28.63 -6.81 7.96
C SER A 167 -28.45 -6.46 9.44
N ARG A 168 -27.20 -6.25 9.87
CA ARG A 168 -26.80 -5.86 11.23
C ARG A 168 -26.36 -4.40 11.32
N ALA A 169 -26.33 -3.69 10.21
CA ALA A 169 -25.87 -2.33 10.16
C ALA A 169 -26.92 -1.37 10.74
N ASP A 170 -26.51 -0.60 11.72
CA ASP A 170 -27.27 0.52 12.27
C ASP A 170 -26.59 1.82 11.85
N PHE A 171 -27.06 2.42 10.78
CA PHE A 171 -26.49 3.64 10.24
C PHE A 171 -26.71 4.88 11.12
N THR A 172 -27.58 4.78 12.15
CA THR A 172 -27.75 5.88 13.12
C THR A 172 -26.50 6.08 13.97
N ARG A 173 -25.63 5.06 14.09
CA ARG A 173 -24.32 5.13 14.78
C ARG A 173 -23.33 6.07 14.11
N LEU A 174 -23.58 6.48 12.86
CA LEU A 174 -22.77 7.46 12.16
C LEU A 174 -23.15 8.91 12.50
N LEU A 175 -24.24 9.12 13.25
CA LEU A 175 -24.70 10.44 13.65
C LEU A 175 -24.03 10.93 14.95
N PRO A 176 -23.82 12.27 15.12
CA PRO A 176 -24.07 13.33 14.15
C PRO A 176 -23.03 13.37 13.02
N LEU A 177 -23.47 13.71 11.80
CA LEU A 177 -22.58 13.91 10.67
C LEU A 177 -21.90 15.30 10.73
N PHE A 178 -20.66 15.37 10.22
CA PHE A 178 -19.88 16.61 10.09
C PHE A 178 -19.47 17.27 11.43
N ASP A 179 -19.50 16.52 12.51
CA ASP A 179 -19.06 16.99 13.81
C ASP A 179 -17.59 16.61 14.07
N ILE A 180 -16.69 17.32 13.39
CA ILE A 180 -15.23 17.18 13.55
C ILE A 180 -14.62 18.56 13.77
N PRO A 181 -13.82 18.77 14.83
CA PRO A 181 -13.01 19.98 14.99
C PRO A 181 -12.05 20.15 13.82
N ILE A 182 -11.93 21.38 13.30
CA ILE A 182 -11.07 21.69 12.12
C ILE A 182 -9.63 21.23 12.35
N GLU A 183 -9.11 21.37 13.56
CA GLU A 183 -7.76 20.90 13.92
C GLU A 183 -7.60 19.39 13.72
N LYS A 184 -8.55 18.59 14.20
CA LYS A 184 -8.55 17.14 14.02
C LYS A 184 -8.72 16.72 12.56
N PHE A 185 -9.37 17.56 11.75
CA PHE A 185 -9.52 17.32 10.33
C PHE A 185 -8.16 17.32 9.60
N PHE A 186 -7.27 18.26 9.93
CA PHE A 186 -5.94 18.31 9.32
C PHE A 186 -4.99 17.26 9.90
N THR A 187 -4.93 17.14 11.24
CA THR A 187 -4.02 16.18 11.89
C THR A 187 -4.42 14.74 11.60
N GLY A 188 -5.70 14.41 11.62
CA GLY A 188 -6.21 13.10 11.30
C GLY A 188 -6.02 12.76 9.82
N SER A 189 -6.18 13.72 8.90
CA SER A 189 -5.90 13.50 7.48
C SER A 189 -4.43 13.14 7.21
N TYR A 190 -3.50 13.73 7.96
CA TYR A 190 -2.08 13.38 7.88
C TYR A 190 -1.83 11.92 8.29
N LYS A 191 -2.41 11.46 9.40
CA LYS A 191 -2.27 10.06 9.86
C LYS A 191 -2.84 9.03 8.88
N VAL A 192 -3.87 9.42 8.12
CA VAL A 192 -4.48 8.57 7.10
C VAL A 192 -3.61 8.47 5.83
N LEU A 193 -2.71 9.43 5.57
CA LEU A 193 -1.91 9.46 4.35
C LEU A 193 -1.11 8.17 4.14
N PHE A 194 -0.52 7.59 5.19
CA PHE A 194 0.23 6.34 5.08
C PHE A 194 -0.61 5.20 4.48
N SER A 195 -1.89 5.12 4.83
CA SER A 195 -2.79 4.10 4.27
C SER A 195 -3.21 4.36 2.83
N LEU A 196 -2.93 5.55 2.29
CA LEU A 196 -3.31 5.96 0.93
C LEU A 196 -2.12 6.01 -0.05
N VAL A 197 -0.87 5.85 0.42
CA VAL A 197 0.32 5.84 -0.44
C VAL A 197 0.50 4.50 -1.14
N GLY A 198 1.42 4.44 -2.10
CA GLY A 198 1.64 3.31 -3.02
C GLY A 198 1.85 3.81 -4.46
N PHE A 199 1.42 5.05 -4.73
CA PHE A 199 1.58 5.69 -6.03
C PHE A 199 3.03 6.08 -6.35
N GLU A 200 3.90 6.20 -5.35
CA GLU A 200 5.31 6.56 -5.49
C GLU A 200 6.13 5.48 -6.23
N ILE A 201 5.63 4.23 -6.28
CA ILE A 201 6.18 3.17 -7.13
C ILE A 201 6.22 3.59 -8.61
N LEU A 202 5.31 4.48 -9.02
CA LEU A 202 5.27 5.02 -10.38
C LEU A 202 6.57 5.77 -10.77
N LEU A 203 7.33 6.31 -9.80
CA LEU A 203 8.65 6.92 -10.04
C LEU A 203 9.64 5.92 -10.67
N LEU A 204 9.49 4.64 -10.36
CA LEU A 204 10.43 3.58 -10.76
C LEU A 204 10.04 2.92 -12.08
N ILE A 205 8.73 2.89 -12.39
CA ILE A 205 8.19 2.14 -13.53
C ILE A 205 7.85 3.01 -14.75
N GLY A 206 8.24 4.29 -14.73
CA GLY A 206 8.02 5.21 -15.86
C GLY A 206 8.45 4.63 -17.21
N PRO A 207 9.69 4.06 -17.34
CA PRO A 207 10.17 3.45 -18.59
C PRO A 207 9.32 2.28 -19.07
N ASN A 208 8.63 1.59 -18.15
CA ASN A 208 7.82 0.40 -18.45
C ASN A 208 6.40 0.72 -18.92
N LEU A 209 5.98 1.98 -18.88
CA LEU A 209 4.63 2.38 -19.27
C LEU A 209 4.42 2.35 -20.78
N LYS A 210 3.40 1.63 -21.27
CA LYS A 210 2.98 1.67 -22.69
C LYS A 210 2.45 3.06 -23.09
N ASN A 211 1.79 3.77 -22.16
CA ASN A 211 1.16 5.06 -22.41
C ASN A 211 1.54 6.09 -21.33
N PRO A 212 2.74 6.69 -21.37
CA PRO A 212 3.20 7.66 -20.36
C PRO A 212 2.29 8.90 -20.23
N ASN A 213 1.59 9.28 -21.30
CA ASN A 213 0.67 10.41 -21.27
C ASN A 213 -0.57 10.18 -20.38
N LYS A 214 -0.86 8.94 -19.98
CA LYS A 214 -2.01 8.58 -19.14
C LYS A 214 -1.68 8.49 -17.64
N THR A 215 -0.48 8.87 -17.21
CA THR A 215 -0.04 8.76 -15.81
C THR A 215 -0.97 9.48 -14.82
N VAL A 216 -1.42 10.70 -15.16
CA VAL A 216 -2.40 11.42 -14.32
C VAL A 216 -3.72 10.66 -14.20
N LYS A 217 -4.21 10.06 -15.29
CA LYS A 217 -5.41 9.21 -15.26
C LYS A 217 -5.18 7.97 -14.40
N ILE A 218 -3.98 7.38 -14.45
CA ILE A 218 -3.61 6.20 -13.65
C ILE A 218 -3.73 6.54 -12.16
N VAL A 219 -3.04 7.58 -11.68
CA VAL A 219 -3.05 7.94 -10.25
C VAL A 219 -4.42 8.43 -9.77
N LEU A 220 -5.16 9.16 -10.61
CA LEU A 220 -6.52 9.58 -10.28
C LEU A 220 -7.46 8.37 -10.12
N SER A 221 -7.40 7.42 -11.06
CA SER A 221 -8.27 6.24 -11.03
C SER A 221 -7.95 5.32 -9.85
N SER A 222 -6.64 5.09 -9.55
CA SER A 222 -6.23 4.26 -8.40
C SER A 222 -6.60 4.92 -7.08
N ASN A 223 -6.31 6.23 -6.91
CA ASN A 223 -6.63 6.96 -5.70
C ASN A 223 -8.16 7.01 -5.45
N LEU A 224 -8.96 7.35 -6.48
CA LEU A 224 -10.41 7.40 -6.36
C LEU A 224 -10.99 6.03 -5.95
N PHE A 225 -10.53 4.95 -6.58
CA PHE A 225 -10.94 3.60 -6.21
C PHE A 225 -10.62 3.30 -4.76
N THR A 226 -9.38 3.55 -4.32
CA THR A 226 -8.93 3.27 -2.95
C THR A 226 -9.72 4.07 -1.92
N VAL A 227 -9.94 5.37 -2.15
CA VAL A 227 -10.70 6.22 -1.23
C VAL A 227 -12.14 5.75 -1.10
N ILE A 228 -12.83 5.49 -2.23
CA ILE A 228 -14.22 5.00 -2.21
C ILE A 228 -14.31 3.64 -1.50
N PHE A 229 -13.37 2.75 -1.79
CA PHE A 229 -13.32 1.42 -1.18
C PHE A 229 -13.10 1.49 0.33
N TYR A 230 -12.17 2.32 0.79
CA TYR A 230 -11.91 2.53 2.22
C TYR A 230 -13.08 3.21 2.95
N ILE A 231 -13.75 4.18 2.32
CA ILE A 231 -14.98 4.79 2.86
C ILE A 231 -16.06 3.73 3.04
N PHE A 232 -16.30 2.90 2.03
CA PHE A 232 -17.28 1.81 2.10
C PHE A 232 -16.98 0.87 3.27
N ILE A 233 -15.75 0.37 3.39
CA ILE A 233 -15.34 -0.53 4.48
C ILE A 233 -15.52 0.14 5.84
N THR A 234 -15.08 1.40 5.99
CA THR A 234 -15.18 2.14 7.25
C THR A 234 -16.63 2.36 7.69
N ILE A 235 -17.51 2.76 6.76
CA ILE A 235 -18.94 2.94 7.04
C ILE A 235 -19.57 1.62 7.47
N MET A 236 -19.27 0.51 6.79
CA MET A 236 -19.78 -0.81 7.17
C MET A 236 -19.30 -1.23 8.54
N ILE A 237 -18.05 -1.01 8.88
CA ILE A 237 -17.51 -1.34 10.21
C ILE A 237 -18.16 -0.49 11.30
N PHE A 238 -18.25 0.83 11.11
CA PHE A 238 -18.82 1.72 12.12
C PHE A 238 -20.32 1.46 12.33
N SER A 239 -21.07 1.17 11.27
CA SER A 239 -22.50 0.85 11.39
C SER A 239 -22.76 -0.53 12.02
N CYS A 240 -21.88 -1.53 11.79
CA CYS A 240 -22.10 -2.89 12.31
C CYS A 240 -21.51 -3.09 13.71
N LEU A 241 -20.25 -2.69 13.95
CA LEU A 241 -19.58 -2.86 15.25
C LEU A 241 -19.88 -1.69 16.20
N GLY A 242 -20.05 -0.49 15.67
CA GLY A 242 -20.10 0.73 16.46
C GLY A 242 -18.71 1.31 16.74
N LEU A 243 -18.72 2.57 17.21
CA LEU A 243 -17.51 3.35 17.40
C LEU A 243 -16.59 2.79 18.50
N GLU A 244 -17.15 2.42 19.64
CA GLU A 244 -16.35 1.97 20.79
C GLU A 244 -15.59 0.67 20.49
N GLU A 245 -16.23 -0.28 19.83
CA GLU A 245 -15.55 -1.51 19.42
C GLU A 245 -14.50 -1.25 18.33
N ALA A 246 -14.78 -0.35 17.38
CA ALA A 246 -13.82 0.03 16.36
C ALA A 246 -12.56 0.70 16.95
N LYS A 247 -12.69 1.40 18.10
CA LYS A 247 -11.55 1.98 18.84
C LYS A 247 -10.74 0.93 19.63
N ILE A 248 -11.37 -0.18 20.04
CA ILE A 248 -10.71 -1.21 20.85
C ILE A 248 -9.98 -2.22 19.97
N PHE A 249 -10.62 -2.70 18.91
CA PHE A 249 -10.05 -3.73 18.06
C PHE A 249 -9.02 -3.16 17.09
N LYS A 250 -7.79 -3.68 17.11
CA LYS A 250 -6.73 -3.29 16.16
C LYS A 250 -7.08 -3.67 14.71
N TRP A 251 -7.85 -4.75 14.51
CA TRP A 251 -8.28 -5.25 13.19
C TRP A 251 -9.80 -5.39 13.10
N PRO A 252 -10.56 -4.28 13.05
CA PRO A 252 -12.02 -4.30 13.07
C PRO A 252 -12.65 -5.09 11.91
N CYS A 253 -11.98 -5.14 10.75
CA CYS A 253 -12.44 -5.91 9.60
C CYS A 253 -12.57 -7.41 9.91
N PHE A 254 -11.61 -7.98 10.64
CA PHE A 254 -11.66 -9.39 11.01
C PHE A 254 -12.69 -9.65 12.11
N GLU A 255 -12.83 -8.74 13.07
CA GLU A 255 -13.84 -8.85 14.10
C GLU A 255 -15.26 -8.79 13.53
N LEU A 256 -15.48 -7.94 12.51
CA LEU A 256 -16.75 -7.91 11.80
C LEU A 256 -17.02 -9.26 11.10
N SER A 257 -16.02 -9.82 10.39
CA SER A 257 -16.19 -11.06 9.64
C SER A 257 -16.53 -12.27 10.51
N LYS A 258 -16.05 -12.32 11.78
CA LYS A 258 -16.41 -13.36 12.75
C LYS A 258 -17.89 -13.33 13.17
N ARG A 259 -18.54 -12.18 13.05
CA ARG A 259 -19.93 -11.97 13.48
C ARG A 259 -20.96 -12.20 12.40
N ILE A 260 -20.51 -12.43 11.16
CA ILE A 260 -21.40 -12.69 10.03
C ILE A 260 -21.91 -14.12 10.14
N ILE A 261 -23.23 -14.27 10.23
CA ILE A 261 -23.92 -15.57 10.18
C ILE A 261 -24.68 -15.63 8.88
N VAL A 262 -24.33 -16.60 8.03
CA VAL A 262 -25.08 -16.86 6.80
C VAL A 262 -26.23 -17.80 7.10
N PRO A 263 -27.48 -17.49 6.72
CA PRO A 263 -28.61 -18.39 6.89
C PRO A 263 -28.33 -19.74 6.19
N GLY A 264 -28.64 -20.85 6.89
CA GLY A 264 -28.46 -22.19 6.36
C GLY A 264 -27.11 -22.84 6.66
N GLU A 265 -26.26 -22.23 7.48
CA GLU A 265 -24.94 -22.76 7.93
C GLU A 265 -23.99 -23.14 6.77
N PHE A 266 -24.27 -22.62 5.56
CA PHE A 266 -23.50 -22.95 4.35
C PHE A 266 -22.04 -22.46 4.41
N LEU A 267 -21.77 -21.41 5.21
CA LEU A 267 -20.43 -20.87 5.45
C LEU A 267 -20.24 -20.63 6.95
N GLU A 268 -19.69 -21.63 7.64
CA GLU A 268 -19.44 -21.55 9.08
C GLU A 268 -18.29 -20.61 9.45
N ARG A 269 -17.30 -20.43 8.55
CA ARG A 269 -16.06 -19.70 8.84
C ARG A 269 -15.76 -18.62 7.80
N ILE A 270 -16.60 -17.58 7.80
CA ILE A 270 -16.38 -16.39 6.94
C ILE A 270 -15.09 -15.65 7.34
N ASP A 271 -14.72 -15.68 8.62
CA ASP A 271 -13.47 -15.14 9.13
C ASP A 271 -12.25 -15.75 8.43
N ALA A 272 -12.20 -17.05 8.29
CA ALA A 272 -11.11 -17.74 7.59
C ALA A 272 -11.06 -17.38 6.10
N LEU A 273 -12.23 -17.25 5.45
CA LEU A 273 -12.31 -16.77 4.06
C LEU A 273 -11.79 -15.33 3.94
N ALA A 274 -12.24 -14.42 4.82
CA ALA A 274 -11.80 -13.03 4.81
C ALA A 274 -10.28 -12.90 4.96
N ILE A 275 -9.67 -13.69 5.87
CA ILE A 275 -8.22 -13.70 6.07
C ILE A 275 -7.52 -14.28 4.83
N SER A 276 -8.05 -15.36 4.23
CA SER A 276 -7.46 -15.95 3.03
C SER A 276 -7.43 -14.98 1.85
N LEU A 277 -8.49 -14.19 1.67
CA LEU A 277 -8.54 -13.14 0.67
C LEU A 277 -7.54 -12.01 0.95
N TRP A 278 -7.37 -11.67 2.22
CA TRP A 278 -6.40 -10.65 2.63
C TRP A 278 -4.95 -11.09 2.40
N ILE A 279 -4.62 -12.37 2.52
CA ILE A 279 -3.31 -12.93 2.14
C ILE A 279 -2.94 -12.51 0.72
N ILE A 280 -3.89 -12.52 -0.21
CA ILE A 280 -3.67 -12.12 -1.61
C ILE A 280 -3.29 -10.64 -1.70
N THR A 281 -3.99 -9.76 -0.99
CA THR A 281 -3.69 -8.32 -1.02
C THR A 281 -2.31 -8.02 -0.43
N VAL A 282 -1.99 -8.63 0.70
CA VAL A 282 -0.70 -8.42 1.37
C VAL A 282 0.45 -8.96 0.51
N PHE A 283 0.29 -10.11 -0.13
CA PHE A 283 1.29 -10.65 -1.06
C PHE A 283 1.60 -9.66 -2.18
N THR A 284 0.58 -9.08 -2.80
CA THR A 284 0.78 -8.11 -3.89
C THR A 284 1.38 -6.80 -3.40
N THR A 285 1.04 -6.35 -2.20
CA THR A 285 1.64 -5.16 -1.56
C THR A 285 3.12 -5.39 -1.23
N ILE A 286 3.46 -6.50 -0.55
CA ILE A 286 4.85 -6.87 -0.24
C ILE A 286 5.66 -6.95 -1.53
N SER A 287 5.15 -7.65 -2.56
CA SER A 287 5.83 -7.79 -3.84
C SER A 287 6.07 -6.43 -4.51
N SER A 288 5.13 -5.49 -4.41
CA SER A 288 5.24 -4.15 -4.99
C SER A 288 6.32 -3.30 -4.30
N TYR A 289 6.35 -3.28 -2.99
CA TYR A 289 7.36 -2.52 -2.23
C TYR A 289 8.74 -3.19 -2.26
N TYR A 290 8.79 -4.51 -2.24
CA TYR A 290 10.06 -5.25 -2.42
C TYR A 290 10.63 -5.02 -3.84
N PHE A 291 9.80 -5.02 -4.89
CA PHE A 291 10.21 -4.62 -6.23
C PHE A 291 10.77 -3.20 -6.24
N ALA A 292 10.11 -2.26 -5.55
CA ALA A 292 10.55 -0.88 -5.46
C ALA A 292 11.91 -0.77 -4.76
N ALA A 293 12.11 -1.43 -3.60
CA ALA A 293 13.38 -1.49 -2.89
C ALA A 293 14.51 -2.07 -3.78
N SER A 294 14.21 -3.19 -4.48
CA SER A 294 15.17 -3.83 -5.39
C SER A 294 15.54 -2.93 -6.57
N THR A 295 14.57 -2.19 -7.12
CA THR A 295 14.83 -1.24 -8.22
C THR A 295 15.69 -0.06 -7.73
N CYS A 296 15.45 0.42 -6.50
CA CYS A 296 16.30 1.45 -5.89
C CYS A 296 17.74 0.95 -5.69
N LEU A 297 17.94 -0.26 -5.19
CA LEU A 297 19.27 -0.85 -5.02
C LEU A 297 19.96 -1.06 -6.37
N LYS A 298 19.21 -1.54 -7.38
CA LYS A 298 19.71 -1.65 -8.75
C LYS A 298 20.26 -0.31 -9.26
N SER A 299 19.49 0.77 -9.09
CA SER A 299 19.87 2.13 -9.48
C SER A 299 21.07 2.65 -8.68
N LEU A 300 21.12 2.37 -7.36
CA LEU A 300 22.19 2.79 -6.46
C LEU A 300 23.54 2.15 -6.82
N LEU A 301 23.54 0.85 -7.03
CA LEU A 301 24.74 0.05 -7.34
C LEU A 301 25.03 -0.04 -8.86
N ARG A 302 24.16 0.54 -9.69
CA ARG A 302 24.24 0.49 -11.17
C ARG A 302 24.31 -0.93 -11.72
N LEU A 303 23.51 -1.82 -11.15
CA LEU A 303 23.43 -3.21 -11.60
C LEU A 303 22.69 -3.30 -12.94
N GLU A 304 23.09 -4.25 -13.78
CA GLU A 304 22.42 -4.48 -15.08
C GLU A 304 21.11 -5.23 -14.88
N GLU A 305 21.09 -6.25 -14.02
CA GLU A 305 19.96 -7.14 -13.84
C GLU A 305 19.18 -6.85 -12.55
N LEU A 306 17.85 -6.84 -12.65
CA LEU A 306 16.97 -6.71 -11.48
C LEU A 306 17.07 -7.93 -10.56
N GLY A 307 17.24 -9.15 -11.11
CA GLY A 307 17.32 -10.38 -10.35
C GLY A 307 18.40 -10.36 -9.27
N LEU A 308 19.60 -9.83 -9.62
CA LEU A 308 20.70 -9.70 -8.68
C LEU A 308 20.34 -8.77 -7.50
N SER A 309 19.72 -7.62 -7.79
CA SER A 309 19.29 -6.71 -6.71
C SER A 309 18.19 -7.30 -5.84
N VAL A 310 17.27 -8.09 -6.40
CA VAL A 310 16.27 -8.83 -5.61
C VAL A 310 16.95 -9.79 -4.64
N ASP A 311 17.94 -10.55 -5.11
CA ASP A 311 18.67 -11.50 -4.26
C ASP A 311 19.49 -10.79 -3.16
N MET A 312 20.04 -9.61 -3.44
CA MET A 312 20.76 -8.81 -2.43
C MET A 312 19.83 -8.18 -1.39
N VAL A 313 18.62 -7.77 -1.77
CA VAL A 313 17.62 -7.16 -0.87
C VAL A 313 16.95 -8.23 0.00
N PHE A 314 16.87 -9.50 -0.47
CA PHE A 314 16.27 -10.60 0.29
C PHE A 314 16.79 -10.73 1.72
N PRO A 315 18.12 -10.91 1.97
CA PRO A 315 18.64 -11.04 3.32
C PRO A 315 18.44 -9.77 4.15
N ILE A 316 18.46 -8.59 3.52
CA ILE A 316 18.24 -7.31 4.22
C ILE A 316 16.82 -7.25 4.78
N ILE A 317 15.80 -7.51 3.95
CA ILE A 317 14.40 -7.52 4.38
C ILE A 317 14.18 -8.60 5.44
N PHE A 318 14.73 -9.82 5.24
CA PHE A 318 14.57 -10.91 6.19
C PHE A 318 15.16 -10.55 7.56
N LEU A 319 16.42 -10.09 7.62
CA LEU A 319 17.09 -9.72 8.88
C LEU A 319 16.40 -8.56 9.57
N LEU A 320 16.00 -7.53 8.83
CA LEU A 320 15.24 -6.41 9.40
C LEU A 320 13.87 -6.86 9.92
N SER A 321 13.24 -7.84 9.29
CA SER A 321 11.98 -8.41 9.76
C SER A 321 12.11 -9.22 11.06
N LEU A 322 13.29 -9.61 11.48
CA LEU A 322 13.51 -10.32 12.76
C LEU A 322 13.67 -9.37 13.95
N ILE A 323 13.81 -8.06 13.70
CA ILE A 323 14.05 -7.07 14.77
C ILE A 323 12.80 -6.86 15.63
N PRO A 324 11.60 -6.51 15.06
CA PRO A 324 10.42 -6.30 15.89
C PRO A 324 9.86 -7.62 16.42
N LYS A 325 9.78 -7.76 17.74
CA LYS A 325 9.36 -9.00 18.41
C LYS A 325 7.89 -9.03 18.80
N ASN A 326 7.29 -7.86 18.97
CA ASN A 326 5.91 -7.70 19.43
C ASN A 326 5.21 -6.56 18.69
N MET A 327 3.89 -6.43 18.91
CA MET A 327 3.08 -5.43 18.22
C MET A 327 3.48 -3.99 18.57
N GLU A 328 3.98 -3.73 19.77
CA GLU A 328 4.43 -2.39 20.17
C GLU A 328 5.66 -1.94 19.38
N GLU A 329 6.63 -2.85 19.20
CA GLU A 329 7.80 -2.58 18.37
C GLU A 329 7.42 -2.40 16.88
N ILE A 330 6.44 -3.18 16.38
CA ILE A 330 5.93 -3.01 15.02
C ILE A 330 5.29 -1.62 14.85
N GLU A 331 4.56 -1.12 15.85
CA GLU A 331 3.97 0.23 15.83
C GLU A 331 5.04 1.33 15.78
N VAL A 332 6.19 1.13 16.42
CA VAL A 332 7.34 2.06 16.30
C VAL A 332 7.87 2.08 14.86
N TRP A 333 8.00 0.93 14.22
CA TRP A 333 8.43 0.84 12.82
C TRP A 333 7.39 1.46 11.87
N LEU A 334 6.11 1.26 12.16
CA LEU A 334 5.01 1.88 11.42
C LEU A 334 5.09 3.41 11.52
N SER A 335 5.24 3.96 12.73
CA SER A 335 5.37 5.40 12.94
C SER A 335 6.59 5.98 12.21
N PHE A 336 7.70 5.24 12.16
CA PHE A 336 8.87 5.65 11.40
C PHE A 336 8.62 5.65 9.89
N ALA A 337 7.93 4.62 9.36
CA ALA A 337 7.51 4.57 7.96
C ALA A 337 6.55 5.73 7.60
N GLU A 338 5.61 6.06 8.49
CA GLU A 338 4.70 7.21 8.34
C GLU A 338 5.46 8.53 8.25
N MET A 339 6.47 8.74 9.11
CA MET A 339 7.30 9.94 9.08
C MET A 339 8.09 10.08 7.77
N LEU A 340 8.56 8.98 7.19
CA LEU A 340 9.27 8.98 5.90
C LEU A 340 8.34 9.21 4.70
N THR A 341 7.04 8.99 4.86
CA THR A 341 6.06 9.09 3.77
C THR A 341 5.94 10.51 3.22
N LEU A 342 5.94 11.53 4.09
CA LEU A 342 5.82 12.93 3.64
C LEU A 342 6.99 13.33 2.72
N PRO A 343 8.27 13.15 3.11
CA PRO A 343 9.37 13.47 2.19
C PRO A 343 9.37 12.58 0.94
N ALA A 344 9.06 11.27 1.04
CA ALA A 344 9.10 10.35 -0.09
C ALA A 344 8.03 10.64 -1.16
N CYS A 345 6.81 10.93 -0.71
CA CYS A 345 5.65 11.02 -1.59
C CYS A 345 5.31 12.46 -2.01
N PHE A 346 5.75 13.47 -1.24
CA PHE A 346 5.36 14.86 -1.47
C PHE A 346 6.57 15.79 -1.68
N ILE A 347 7.50 15.87 -0.73
CA ILE A 347 8.57 16.88 -0.75
C ILE A 347 9.54 16.62 -1.91
N ILE A 348 10.12 15.42 -1.99
CA ILE A 348 11.10 15.09 -3.03
C ILE A 348 10.47 15.15 -4.42
N PRO A 349 9.28 14.54 -4.69
CA PRO A 349 8.63 14.66 -5.99
C PRO A 349 8.25 16.09 -6.37
N PHE A 350 7.85 16.93 -5.41
CA PHE A 350 7.52 18.34 -5.65
C PHE A 350 8.77 19.13 -6.07
N VAL A 351 9.86 19.04 -5.30
CA VAL A 351 11.12 19.70 -5.63
C VAL A 351 11.63 19.25 -7.00
N TYR A 352 11.56 17.96 -7.25
CA TYR A 352 11.98 17.39 -8.53
C TYR A 352 11.12 17.93 -9.69
N TYR A 353 9.81 18.01 -9.50
CA TYR A 353 8.90 18.56 -10.50
C TYR A 353 9.21 20.03 -10.83
N ILE A 354 9.53 20.85 -9.83
CA ILE A 354 9.95 22.25 -10.02
C ILE A 354 11.23 22.31 -10.85
N LEU A 355 12.26 21.54 -10.50
CA LEU A 355 13.53 21.51 -11.24
C LEU A 355 13.33 21.05 -12.70
N LEU A 356 12.44 20.10 -12.93
CA LEU A 356 12.09 19.63 -14.27
C LEU A 356 11.42 20.72 -15.10
N LYS A 357 10.64 21.64 -14.50
CA LYS A 357 10.07 22.79 -15.19
C LYS A 357 11.11 23.86 -15.52
N ILE A 358 12.00 24.16 -14.55
CA ILE A 358 13.02 25.21 -14.70
C ILE A 358 14.05 24.84 -15.79
N LYS A 359 14.53 23.60 -15.82
CA LYS A 359 15.51 23.14 -16.82
C LYS A 359 14.95 22.96 -18.23
N LYS A 360 13.66 23.13 -18.43
CA LYS A 360 13.00 23.09 -19.75
C LYS A 360 12.93 24.45 -20.45
N THR A 361 13.25 25.53 -19.71
CA THR A 361 13.47 26.87 -20.23
C THR A 361 14.93 27.06 -20.57
#